data_a652cefb8ad9567bf987e7240aec7858
#
_entry.id   a652cefb8ad9567bf987e7240aec7858
#
_cell.length_a   1.000
_cell.length_b   1.000
_cell.length_c   1.000
_cell.angle_alpha   90.00
_cell.angle_beta   90.00
_cell.angle_gamma   90.00
#
_symmetry.space_group_name_H-M   'P 1'
#
loop_
_entity.id
_entity.type
_entity.pdbx_description
1 polymer ?
#
loop_
_entity_poly.entity_id
_entity_poly.type
_entity_poly.pdbx_seq_one_letter_code
_entity_poly.pdbx_strand_id
1 'polypeptide(L)'
;MSMSDPIADLLTRIRNAQMVAKPTVLVPSSKVKIAIAQVLKDEGYIDGFQVKTTDGKSEHEISLKFYAGCPVIERMERVIRPGLRVYKGRDAIPHVMNGLGVAIVTTPKGVMTDRKARATGVGGEVLCYVA
;
A
#
# COMPACT_ATOMS: atom_id res chain seq x y z
N MET A 1 3.43 -23.05 2.82
CA MET A 1 3.23 -22.10 3.91
C MET A 1 2.04 -21.22 3.60
N SER A 2 1.10 -21.16 4.51
CA SER A 2 -0.03 -20.26 4.31
C SER A 2 0.42 -18.83 4.48
N MET A 3 -0.08 -17.97 3.63
CA MET A 3 0.23 -16.55 3.70
C MET A 3 -0.67 -15.91 4.75
N SER A 4 -0.09 -15.53 5.88
CA SER A 4 -0.83 -14.95 6.99
C SER A 4 -1.06 -13.44 6.84
N ASP A 5 -0.34 -12.77 5.91
CA ASP A 5 -0.45 -11.33 5.73
C ASP A 5 -0.37 -10.96 4.25
N PRO A 6 -1.54 -10.85 3.58
CA PRO A 6 -1.57 -10.47 2.16
C PRO A 6 -0.99 -9.08 1.87
N ILE A 7 -1.10 -8.16 2.83
CA ILE A 7 -0.55 -6.81 2.65
C ILE A 7 0.98 -6.85 2.66
N ALA A 8 1.56 -7.59 3.59
CA ALA A 8 3.01 -7.76 3.63
C ALA A 8 3.51 -8.42 2.35
N ASP A 9 2.78 -9.40 1.82
CA ASP A 9 3.11 -10.03 0.55
C ASP A 9 3.10 -9.02 -0.60
N LEU A 10 2.08 -8.18 -0.67
CA LEU A 10 1.99 -7.13 -1.67
C LEU A 10 3.22 -6.22 -1.63
N LEU A 11 3.57 -5.73 -0.45
CA LEU A 11 4.72 -4.84 -0.28
C LEU A 11 6.03 -5.53 -0.66
N THR A 12 6.18 -6.79 -0.27
CA THR A 12 7.37 -7.57 -0.61
C THR A 12 7.50 -7.78 -2.11
N ARG A 13 6.40 -8.10 -2.80
CA ARG A 13 6.42 -8.28 -4.25
C ARG A 13 6.81 -6.98 -4.96
N ILE A 14 6.28 -5.86 -4.52
CA ILE A 14 6.63 -4.55 -5.10
C ILE A 14 8.11 -4.27 -4.86
N ARG A 15 8.59 -4.47 -3.65
CA ARG A 15 10.00 -4.22 -3.29
C ARG A 15 10.94 -5.08 -4.12
N ASN A 16 10.64 -6.37 -4.23
CA ASN A 16 11.47 -7.29 -5.00
C ASN A 16 11.49 -6.93 -6.49
N ALA A 17 10.35 -6.55 -7.05
CA ALA A 17 10.27 -6.13 -8.45
C ALA A 17 11.09 -4.87 -8.69
N GLN A 18 11.07 -3.93 -7.76
CA GLN A 18 11.86 -2.71 -7.86
C GLN A 18 13.36 -2.99 -7.81
N MET A 19 13.79 -3.94 -7.00
CA MET A 19 15.21 -4.31 -6.88
C MET A 19 15.79 -4.83 -8.20
N VAL A 20 14.97 -5.51 -9.00
CA VAL A 20 15.40 -6.02 -10.30
C VAL A 20 14.88 -5.18 -11.46
N ALA A 21 14.36 -4.00 -11.16
CA ALA A 21 13.88 -3.01 -12.13
C ALA A 21 12.80 -3.55 -13.07
N LYS A 22 11.92 -4.40 -12.58
CA LYS A 22 10.77 -4.87 -13.38
C LYS A 22 9.74 -3.76 -13.49
N PRO A 23 9.20 -3.52 -14.71
CA PRO A 23 8.19 -2.46 -14.87
C PRO A 23 6.84 -2.80 -14.26
N THR A 24 6.52 -4.09 -14.13
CA THR A 24 5.24 -4.52 -13.58
C THR A 24 5.42 -5.68 -12.61
N VAL A 25 4.43 -5.86 -11.75
CA VAL A 25 4.40 -6.97 -10.82
C VAL A 25 2.98 -7.51 -10.73
N LEU A 26 2.86 -8.84 -10.67
CA LEU A 26 1.57 -9.51 -10.52
C LEU A 26 1.38 -9.96 -9.08
N VAL A 27 0.20 -9.69 -8.54
CA VAL A 27 -0.18 -10.15 -7.20
C VAL A 27 -1.60 -10.71 -7.25
N PRO A 28 -1.92 -11.71 -6.43
CA PRO A 28 -3.29 -12.17 -6.32
C PRO A 28 -4.20 -11.02 -5.91
N SER A 29 -5.37 -10.90 -6.55
CA SER A 29 -6.29 -9.80 -6.29
C SER A 29 -7.04 -9.96 -4.97
N SER A 30 -7.25 -8.85 -4.28
CA SER A 30 -8.16 -8.77 -3.15
C SER A 30 -8.64 -7.32 -3.02
N LYS A 31 -9.76 -7.12 -2.33
CA LYS A 31 -10.31 -5.78 -2.16
C LYS A 31 -9.35 -4.84 -1.45
N VAL A 32 -8.66 -5.32 -0.41
CA VAL A 32 -7.71 -4.52 0.34
C VAL A 32 -6.51 -4.14 -0.53
N LYS A 33 -5.98 -5.10 -1.30
CA LYS A 33 -4.85 -4.82 -2.19
C LYS A 33 -5.21 -3.82 -3.28
N ILE A 34 -6.43 -3.92 -3.84
CA ILE A 34 -6.92 -2.95 -4.82
C ILE A 34 -7.00 -1.57 -4.21
N ALA A 35 -7.53 -1.46 -2.99
CA ALA A 35 -7.67 -0.18 -2.31
C ALA A 35 -6.29 0.44 -2.02
N ILE A 36 -5.32 -0.37 -1.59
CA ILE A 36 -3.95 0.10 -1.36
C ILE A 36 -3.32 0.57 -2.67
N ALA A 37 -3.47 -0.20 -3.74
CA ALA A 37 -2.93 0.18 -5.05
C ALA A 37 -3.53 1.50 -5.54
N GLN A 38 -4.82 1.72 -5.31
CA GLN A 38 -5.48 2.98 -5.67
C GLN A 38 -4.88 4.15 -4.90
N VAL A 39 -4.62 3.98 -3.61
CA VAL A 39 -3.98 5.02 -2.79
C VAL A 39 -2.57 5.31 -3.32
N LEU A 40 -1.78 4.27 -3.63
CA LEU A 40 -0.43 4.45 -4.16
C LEU A 40 -0.44 5.19 -5.49
N LYS A 41 -1.42 4.89 -6.34
CA LYS A 41 -1.57 5.58 -7.63
C LYS A 41 -1.93 7.05 -7.42
N ASP A 42 -2.90 7.32 -6.56
CA ASP A 42 -3.36 8.68 -6.29
C ASP A 42 -2.26 9.54 -5.68
N GLU A 43 -1.38 8.95 -4.88
CA GLU A 43 -0.25 9.66 -4.27
C GLU A 43 0.98 9.71 -5.18
N GLY A 44 0.92 9.13 -6.37
CA GLY A 44 2.01 9.20 -7.34
C GLY A 44 3.14 8.21 -7.11
N TYR A 45 2.94 7.18 -6.32
CA TYR A 45 3.97 6.17 -6.04
C TYR A 45 4.04 5.07 -7.11
N ILE A 46 2.95 4.82 -7.82
CA ILE A 46 2.90 3.87 -8.93
C ILE A 46 2.24 4.54 -10.12
N ASP A 47 2.52 4.03 -11.34
CA ASP A 47 1.89 4.56 -12.55
C ASP A 47 0.43 4.15 -12.66
N GLY A 48 0.10 2.96 -12.21
CA GLY A 48 -1.27 2.48 -12.26
C GLY A 48 -1.34 1.00 -11.98
N PHE A 49 -2.53 0.46 -12.13
CA PHE A 49 -2.76 -0.97 -11.97
C PHE A 49 -3.98 -1.39 -12.75
N GLN A 50 -4.08 -2.69 -13.04
CA GLN A 50 -5.27 -3.25 -13.63
C GLN A 50 -5.52 -4.63 -13.05
N VAL A 51 -6.77 -5.04 -13.03
CA VAL A 51 -7.16 -6.37 -12.59
C VAL A 51 -7.34 -7.23 -13.83
N LYS A 52 -6.67 -8.38 -13.86
CA LYS A 52 -6.79 -9.34 -14.96
C LYS A 52 -7.41 -10.62 -14.42
N THR A 53 -8.35 -11.19 -15.16
CA THR A 53 -8.95 -12.46 -14.82
C THR A 53 -8.48 -13.50 -15.83
N THR A 54 -7.80 -14.54 -15.35
CA THR A 54 -7.31 -15.64 -16.18
C THR A 54 -7.70 -16.95 -15.51
N ASP A 55 -8.38 -17.81 -16.25
CA ASP A 55 -8.82 -19.11 -15.75
C ASP A 55 -9.61 -19.02 -14.43
N GLY A 56 -10.47 -18.03 -14.32
CA GLY A 56 -11.29 -17.82 -13.13
C GLY A 56 -10.55 -17.21 -11.94
N LYS A 57 -9.26 -16.89 -12.09
CA LYS A 57 -8.46 -16.24 -11.05
C LYS A 57 -8.24 -14.78 -11.40
N SER A 58 -8.42 -13.92 -10.41
CA SER A 58 -8.16 -12.50 -10.57
C SER A 58 -6.79 -12.15 -10.03
N GLU A 59 -6.02 -11.42 -10.82
CA GLU A 59 -4.71 -10.93 -10.43
C GLU A 59 -4.61 -9.43 -10.69
N HIS A 60 -3.88 -8.76 -9.82
CA HIS A 60 -3.49 -7.36 -9.99
C HIS A 60 -2.20 -7.28 -10.77
N GLU A 61 -2.19 -6.54 -11.85
CA GLU A 61 -0.94 -6.14 -12.49
C GLU A 61 -0.68 -4.69 -12.10
N ILE A 62 0.38 -4.47 -11.35
CA ILE A 62 0.75 -3.14 -10.85
C ILE A 62 1.89 -2.62 -11.70
N SER A 63 1.70 -1.43 -12.29
CA SER A 63 2.74 -0.77 -13.09
C SER A 63 3.56 0.12 -12.17
N LEU A 64 4.82 -0.27 -11.96
CA LEU A 64 5.73 0.43 -11.07
C LEU A 64 6.25 1.71 -11.71
N LYS A 65 6.63 2.67 -10.88
CA LYS A 65 7.08 3.96 -11.34
C LYS A 65 8.55 4.15 -11.00
N PHE A 66 9.32 4.57 -11.99
CA PHE A 66 10.74 4.86 -11.87
C PHE A 66 11.01 6.29 -12.34
N TYR A 67 11.98 6.91 -11.73
CA TYR A 67 12.44 8.23 -12.14
C TYR A 67 13.97 8.20 -12.22
N ALA A 68 14.52 8.57 -13.39
CA ALA A 68 15.96 8.57 -13.62
C ALA A 68 16.61 7.22 -13.27
N GLY A 69 15.92 6.11 -13.58
CA GLY A 69 16.41 4.76 -13.32
C GLY A 69 16.25 4.28 -11.89
N CYS A 70 15.67 5.10 -11.00
CA CYS A 70 15.47 4.75 -9.60
C CYS A 70 13.99 4.57 -9.29
N PRO A 71 13.63 3.59 -8.44
CA PRO A 71 12.22 3.44 -8.01
C PRO A 71 11.75 4.70 -7.29
N VAL A 72 10.50 5.10 -7.55
CA VAL A 72 9.90 6.25 -6.86
C VAL A 72 9.66 5.92 -5.39
N ILE A 73 9.26 4.68 -5.09
CA ILE A 73 9.09 4.26 -3.70
C ILE A 73 10.45 3.93 -3.11
N GLU A 74 10.86 4.66 -2.10
CA GLU A 74 12.14 4.45 -1.41
C GLU A 74 11.98 3.55 -0.20
N ARG A 75 10.86 3.66 0.51
CA ARG A 75 10.61 2.91 1.74
C ARG A 75 9.19 2.38 1.77
N MET A 76 9.04 1.13 2.21
CA MET A 76 7.75 0.50 2.45
C MET A 76 7.89 -0.34 3.71
N GLU A 77 7.04 -0.07 4.70
CA GLU A 77 7.05 -0.80 5.96
C GLU A 77 5.66 -1.25 6.31
N ARG A 78 5.51 -2.54 6.58
CA ARG A 78 4.26 -3.10 7.08
C ARG A 78 4.19 -2.87 8.59
N VAL A 79 3.08 -2.33 9.05
CA VAL A 79 2.84 -2.22 10.49
C VAL A 79 2.27 -3.54 10.96
N ILE A 80 3.12 -4.37 11.59
CA ILE A 80 2.73 -5.70 12.05
C ILE A 80 2.75 -5.75 13.55
N ARG A 81 1.64 -6.22 14.11
CA ARG A 81 1.52 -6.58 15.51
C ARG A 81 0.82 -7.94 15.54
N PRO A 82 1.57 -9.06 15.53
CA PRO A 82 0.95 -10.39 15.53
C PRO A 82 -0.07 -10.53 16.65
N GLY A 83 -1.30 -10.90 16.29
CA GLY A 83 -2.39 -11.02 17.24
C GLY A 83 -2.90 -9.71 17.81
N LEU A 84 -2.41 -8.56 17.31
CA LEU A 84 -2.78 -7.25 17.82
C LEU A 84 -2.87 -6.25 16.67
N ARG A 85 -3.98 -5.54 16.59
CA ARG A 85 -4.18 -4.49 15.59
C ARG A 85 -3.74 -3.16 16.16
N VAL A 86 -3.14 -2.32 15.32
CA VAL A 86 -2.72 -0.98 15.71
C VAL A 86 -3.76 0.01 15.22
N TYR A 87 -4.66 0.39 16.11
CA TYR A 87 -5.67 1.40 15.82
C TYR A 87 -5.22 2.75 16.38
N LYS A 88 -5.35 3.79 15.57
CA LYS A 88 -5.00 5.15 15.97
C LYS A 88 -6.18 6.08 15.75
N GLY A 89 -6.47 6.91 16.75
CA GLY A 89 -7.44 7.96 16.59
C GLY A 89 -6.92 9.04 15.64
N ARG A 90 -7.80 9.94 15.23
CA ARG A 90 -7.49 10.99 14.25
C ARG A 90 -6.19 11.74 14.56
N ASP A 91 -6.02 12.16 15.81
CA ASP A 91 -4.86 12.99 16.19
C ASP A 91 -3.62 12.16 16.51
N ALA A 92 -3.77 10.84 16.63
CA ALA A 92 -2.68 9.94 16.97
C ALA A 92 -2.08 9.23 15.74
N ILE A 93 -2.64 9.44 14.54
CA ILE A 93 -2.11 8.86 13.30
C ILE A 93 -0.74 9.50 13.05
N PRO A 94 0.33 8.67 12.88
CA PRO A 94 1.68 9.21 12.75
C PRO A 94 1.90 9.91 11.43
N HIS A 95 2.84 10.84 11.42
CA HIS A 95 3.37 11.42 10.19
C HIS A 95 4.59 10.60 9.76
N VAL A 96 4.70 10.33 8.46
CA VAL A 96 5.81 9.57 7.90
C VAL A 96 6.82 10.55 7.31
N MET A 97 8.08 10.45 7.76
CA MET A 97 9.17 11.31 7.31
C MET A 97 8.79 12.79 7.35
N ASN A 98 8.26 13.24 8.50
CA ASN A 98 7.81 14.62 8.72
C ASN A 98 6.81 15.10 7.66
N GLY A 99 5.94 14.21 7.22
CA GLY A 99 4.91 14.53 6.24
C GLY A 99 5.35 14.35 4.78
N LEU A 100 6.56 13.93 4.52
CA LEU A 100 7.03 13.66 3.15
C LEU A 100 6.54 12.30 2.64
N GLY A 101 6.28 11.35 3.54
CA GLY A 101 5.70 10.06 3.19
C GLY A 101 4.25 9.98 3.62
N VAL A 102 3.64 8.81 3.45
CA VAL A 102 2.26 8.57 3.83
C VAL A 102 2.13 7.30 4.66
N ALA A 103 1.17 7.31 5.58
CA ALA A 103 0.67 6.09 6.21
C ALA A 103 -0.62 5.73 5.49
N ILE A 104 -0.79 4.45 5.17
CA ILE A 104 -2.04 3.96 4.60
C ILE A 104 -2.86 3.38 5.73
N VAL A 105 -4.07 3.88 5.88
CA VAL A 105 -4.94 3.60 7.02
C VAL A 105 -6.26 3.03 6.53
N THR A 106 -6.75 1.98 7.16
CA THR A 106 -8.11 1.52 6.91
C THR A 106 -9.03 2.14 7.95
N THR A 107 -10.08 2.80 7.48
CA THR A 107 -11.05 3.52 8.31
C THR A 107 -12.46 3.03 8.00
N PRO A 108 -13.44 3.39 8.85
CA PRO A 108 -14.85 3.08 8.52
C PRO A 108 -15.32 3.66 7.18
N LYS A 109 -14.60 4.68 6.67
CA LYS A 109 -14.92 5.28 5.37
C LYS A 109 -14.04 4.76 4.23
N GLY A 110 -13.22 3.75 4.48
CA GLY A 110 -12.39 3.10 3.47
C GLY A 110 -10.90 3.22 3.76
N VAL A 111 -10.11 2.71 2.83
CA VAL A 111 -8.65 2.79 2.89
C VAL A 111 -8.22 4.15 2.33
N MET A 112 -7.38 4.86 3.07
CA MET A 112 -6.95 6.20 2.68
C MET A 112 -5.60 6.54 3.29
N THR A 113 -5.04 7.68 2.89
CA THR A 113 -3.80 8.19 3.48
C THR A 113 -4.07 8.78 4.86
N ASP A 114 -3.01 8.92 5.65
CA ASP A 114 -3.06 9.61 6.93
C ASP A 114 -3.55 11.05 6.78
N ARG A 115 -3.12 11.75 5.72
CA ARG A 115 -3.56 13.13 5.46
C ARG A 115 -5.06 13.21 5.25
N LYS A 116 -5.60 12.31 4.43
CA LYS A 116 -7.03 12.28 4.14
C LYS A 116 -7.83 11.89 5.37
N ALA A 117 -7.34 10.93 6.16
CA ALA A 117 -8.00 10.54 7.39
C ALA A 117 -8.07 11.70 8.38
N ARG A 118 -6.97 12.42 8.56
CA ARG A 118 -6.97 13.61 9.42
C ARG A 118 -7.91 14.70 8.92
N ALA A 119 -7.89 14.96 7.62
CA ALA A 119 -8.77 15.96 7.02
C ALA A 119 -10.25 15.59 7.14
N THR A 120 -10.56 14.29 7.04
CA THR A 120 -11.94 13.80 7.15
C THR A 120 -12.38 13.66 8.61
N GLY A 121 -11.44 13.67 9.55
CA GLY A 121 -11.75 13.58 10.97
C GLY A 121 -12.00 12.15 11.45
N VAL A 122 -11.41 11.16 10.78
CA VAL A 122 -11.58 9.76 11.13
C VAL A 122 -10.27 9.13 11.56
N GLY A 123 -10.33 8.20 12.48
CA GLY A 123 -9.21 7.35 12.84
C GLY A 123 -9.33 5.98 12.20
N GLY A 124 -8.33 5.16 12.35
CA GLY A 124 -8.34 3.82 11.80
C GLY A 124 -7.12 3.01 12.16
N GLU A 125 -7.03 1.84 11.55
CA GLU A 125 -5.90 0.94 11.72
C GLU A 125 -4.84 1.27 10.67
N VAL A 126 -3.62 1.53 11.13
CA VAL A 126 -2.50 1.79 10.24
C VAL A 126 -2.03 0.48 9.62
N LEU A 127 -2.04 0.40 8.30
CA LEU A 127 -1.66 -0.80 7.55
C LEU A 127 -0.17 -0.81 7.20
N CYS A 128 0.33 0.30 6.69
CA CYS A 128 1.72 0.39 6.26
C CYS A 128 2.16 1.83 6.11
N TYR A 129 3.46 2.02 5.99
CA TYR A 129 4.07 3.30 5.69
C TYR A 129 4.76 3.23 4.32
N VAL A 130 4.66 4.30 3.54
CA VAL A 130 5.28 4.40 2.23
C VAL A 130 5.92 5.78 2.08
N ALA A 131 7.11 5.78 1.57
CA ALA A 131 7.81 7.04 1.28
C ALA A 131 8.70 6.93 0.05
#